data_9afae88c4b211f387a3eee863d71e94a
#
_entry.id   9afae88c4b211f387a3eee863d71e94a
#
_cell.length_a   1.000
_cell.length_b   1.000
_cell.length_c   1.000
_cell.angle_alpha   90.00
_cell.angle_beta   90.00
_cell.angle_gamma   90.00
#
_symmetry.space_group_name_H-M   'P 1'
#
loop_
_entity.id
_entity.type
_entity.pdbx_description
1 polymer ?
#
loop_
_entity_poly.entity_id
_entity_poly.type
_entity_poly.pdbx_seq_one_letter_code
_entity_poly.pdbx_strand_id
1 'polypeptide(L)'
;MKARDLNKYQGIFPAFYACYDDAGEVSPARARAFTEYLIEKGVNGLYVGGSSGECIYQSVAERKALLEAVIAQAAGRVTIIAHVACNNTRDSMELAAHAESAGADCIAAIPPIYFHLPDRAIAQYWTDIASAAPNTDFIIYNIPQLAGTALNSALLRTMLAVPTVIGVKNSSMPIQDIEMWRDEGAIVFNGPDEQLLSGLAAGAVGGIGGTYAAMPELYERIFTLVRGGGILPARDIQDACCHIIYKMCSGQGNMYAMIKEILRLRGAPDIGGVRAPLYPLQPGDEAIAASCAADIDAAIAQFCC
;
A
#
# COMPACT_ATOMS: atom_id res chain seq x y z
N MET A 1 -21.69 19.24 -6.26
CA MET A 1 -20.54 18.34 -6.45
C MET A 1 -20.99 17.17 -7.31
N LYS A 2 -20.20 16.73 -8.29
CA LYS A 2 -20.46 15.45 -8.98
C LYS A 2 -20.43 14.33 -7.93
N ALA A 3 -21.34 13.36 -8.02
CA ALA A 3 -21.27 12.17 -7.19
C ALA A 3 -19.90 11.51 -7.38
N ARG A 4 -19.20 11.22 -6.27
CA ARG A 4 -17.90 10.54 -6.32
C ARG A 4 -18.10 9.10 -6.76
N ASP A 5 -17.30 8.67 -7.72
CA ASP A 5 -17.21 7.25 -8.07
C ASP A 5 -16.22 6.58 -7.11
N LEU A 6 -16.75 5.89 -6.11
CA LEU A 6 -15.96 5.12 -5.15
C LEU A 6 -15.66 3.69 -5.65
N ASN A 7 -16.23 3.26 -6.78
CA ASN A 7 -15.99 1.92 -7.32
C ASN A 7 -14.54 1.72 -7.77
N LYS A 8 -13.85 2.80 -8.19
CA LYS A 8 -12.43 2.77 -8.56
C LYS A 8 -11.49 2.34 -7.41
N TYR A 9 -11.99 2.32 -6.17
CA TYR A 9 -11.24 1.91 -4.98
C TYR A 9 -11.48 0.46 -4.58
N GLN A 10 -12.19 -0.34 -5.38
CA GLN A 10 -12.38 -1.76 -5.12
C GLN A 10 -11.21 -2.57 -5.70
N GLY A 11 -10.79 -3.63 -4.98
CA GLY A 11 -9.82 -4.60 -5.49
C GLY A 11 -8.46 -4.58 -4.76
N ILE A 12 -7.42 -4.94 -5.49
CA ILE A 12 -6.09 -5.20 -4.97
C ILE A 12 -5.11 -4.10 -5.39
N PHE A 13 -4.47 -3.49 -4.41
CA PHE A 13 -3.56 -2.36 -4.57
C PHE A 13 -2.18 -2.72 -3.98
N PRO A 14 -1.21 -3.16 -4.76
CA PRO A 14 0.14 -3.32 -4.26
C PRO A 14 0.69 -2.02 -3.67
N ALA A 15 1.30 -2.12 -2.48
CA ALA A 15 2.12 -1.05 -1.96
C ALA A 15 3.42 -0.99 -2.78
N PHE A 16 3.51 0.03 -3.63
CA PHE A 16 4.56 0.18 -4.63
C PHE A 16 5.94 0.33 -3.98
N TYR A 17 6.87 -0.53 -4.36
CA TYR A 17 8.23 -0.53 -3.84
C TYR A 17 9.05 0.63 -4.38
N ALA A 18 9.95 1.14 -3.53
CA ALA A 18 10.96 2.09 -3.97
C ALA A 18 11.81 1.49 -5.08
N CYS A 19 12.02 2.25 -6.15
CA CYS A 19 12.82 1.85 -7.28
C CYS A 19 14.11 2.67 -7.30
N TYR A 20 15.25 1.98 -7.09
CA TYR A 20 16.56 2.60 -7.08
C TYR A 20 17.42 2.07 -8.24
N ASP A 21 18.34 2.88 -8.71
CA ASP A 21 19.38 2.45 -9.64
C ASP A 21 20.56 1.79 -8.88
N ASP A 22 21.62 1.46 -9.61
CA ASP A 22 22.78 0.78 -9.05
C ASP A 22 23.63 1.69 -8.14
N ALA A 23 23.41 3.01 -8.19
CA ALA A 23 24.00 3.98 -7.28
C ALA A 23 23.16 4.21 -6.00
N GLY A 24 21.97 3.61 -5.92
CA GLY A 24 21.01 3.79 -4.83
C GLY A 24 20.16 5.05 -4.95
N GLU A 25 20.19 5.72 -6.10
CA GLU A 25 19.34 6.87 -6.37
C GLU A 25 17.98 6.46 -6.92
N VAL A 26 16.95 7.28 -6.66
CA VAL A 26 15.60 7.01 -7.19
C VAL A 26 15.64 6.95 -8.72
N SER A 27 15.10 5.86 -9.27
CA SER A 27 15.09 5.59 -10.71
C SER A 27 13.69 5.68 -11.33
N PRO A 28 13.33 6.80 -11.96
CA PRO A 28 12.08 6.91 -12.70
C PRO A 28 11.91 5.88 -13.82
N ALA A 29 13.01 5.42 -14.42
CA ALA A 29 12.97 4.41 -15.46
C ALA A 29 12.56 3.03 -14.91
N ARG A 30 13.17 2.60 -13.79
CA ARG A 30 12.80 1.35 -13.09
C ARG A 30 11.39 1.44 -12.53
N ALA A 31 10.96 2.62 -12.04
CA ALA A 31 9.59 2.84 -11.58
C ALA A 31 8.56 2.65 -12.69
N ARG A 32 8.82 3.18 -13.90
CA ARG A 32 7.94 2.95 -15.06
C ARG A 32 7.86 1.48 -15.44
N ALA A 33 9.00 0.80 -15.53
CA ALA A 33 9.02 -0.63 -15.85
C ALA A 33 8.25 -1.46 -14.82
N PHE A 34 8.42 -1.18 -13.54
CA PHE A 34 7.70 -1.88 -12.47
C PHE A 34 6.20 -1.55 -12.46
N THR A 35 5.83 -0.32 -12.78
CA THR A 35 4.41 0.06 -12.95
C THR A 35 3.76 -0.76 -14.06
N GLU A 36 4.41 -0.89 -15.23
CA GLU A 36 3.89 -1.70 -16.33
C GLU A 36 3.73 -3.17 -15.93
N TYR A 37 4.76 -3.74 -15.30
CA TYR A 37 4.71 -5.11 -14.80
C TYR A 37 3.49 -5.37 -13.89
N LEU A 38 3.22 -4.47 -12.93
CA LEU A 38 2.07 -4.63 -12.03
C LEU A 38 0.73 -4.48 -12.76
N ILE A 39 0.65 -3.57 -13.74
CA ILE A 39 -0.55 -3.41 -14.57
C ILE A 39 -0.81 -4.68 -15.40
N GLU A 40 0.23 -5.26 -16.00
CA GLU A 40 0.12 -6.54 -16.74
C GLU A 40 -0.30 -7.71 -15.85
N LYS A 41 -0.01 -7.64 -14.56
CA LYS A 41 -0.50 -8.59 -13.55
C LYS A 41 -1.98 -8.40 -13.16
N GLY A 42 -2.64 -7.36 -13.67
CA GLY A 42 -4.08 -7.15 -13.52
C GLY A 42 -4.49 -6.45 -12.21
N VAL A 43 -3.57 -5.76 -11.52
CA VAL A 43 -3.92 -5.05 -10.28
C VAL A 43 -4.87 -3.88 -10.52
N ASN A 44 -5.72 -3.56 -9.54
CA ASN A 44 -6.74 -2.51 -9.67
C ASN A 44 -6.18 -1.10 -9.44
N GLY A 45 -5.09 -0.99 -8.68
CA GLY A 45 -4.42 0.27 -8.41
C GLY A 45 -3.06 0.09 -7.78
N LEU A 46 -2.40 1.22 -7.50
CA LEU A 46 -1.07 1.27 -6.88
C LEU A 46 -1.09 2.25 -5.70
N TYR A 47 -0.51 1.84 -4.58
CA TYR A 47 -0.29 2.70 -3.41
C TYR A 47 1.17 3.15 -3.38
N VAL A 48 1.45 4.38 -3.81
CA VAL A 48 2.79 4.89 -4.09
C VAL A 48 3.33 5.72 -2.94
N GLY A 49 4.61 5.53 -2.60
CA GLY A 49 5.33 6.33 -1.61
C GLY A 49 4.93 6.05 -0.15
N GLY A 50 4.41 4.85 0.14
CA GLY A 50 4.16 4.39 1.50
C GLY A 50 5.40 3.74 2.15
N SER A 51 5.17 2.87 3.14
CA SER A 51 6.24 2.16 3.87
C SER A 51 7.09 1.29 2.93
N SER A 52 6.46 0.49 2.06
CA SER A 52 7.16 -0.31 1.04
C SER A 52 7.88 0.55 0.00
N GLY A 53 7.42 1.79 -0.21
CA GLY A 53 8.08 2.81 -1.01
C GLY A 53 9.22 3.52 -0.28
N GLU A 54 9.57 3.10 0.94
CA GLU A 54 10.69 3.64 1.73
C GLU A 54 10.64 5.17 1.92
N CYS A 55 9.42 5.72 2.01
CA CYS A 55 9.17 7.16 1.96
C CYS A 55 9.92 7.98 3.02
N ILE A 56 10.21 7.37 4.17
CA ILE A 56 10.93 8.03 5.27
C ILE A 56 12.41 8.28 4.94
N TYR A 57 12.96 7.56 3.94
CA TYR A 57 14.35 7.65 3.51
C TYR A 57 14.51 8.41 2.19
N GLN A 58 13.43 9.00 1.68
CA GLN A 58 13.42 9.78 0.45
C GLN A 58 13.11 11.24 0.72
N SER A 59 13.79 12.12 -0.01
CA SER A 59 13.48 13.54 -0.03
C SER A 59 12.14 13.81 -0.72
N VAL A 60 11.59 15.00 -0.50
CA VAL A 60 10.38 15.47 -1.19
C VAL A 60 10.57 15.42 -2.72
N ALA A 61 11.73 15.82 -3.21
CA ALA A 61 12.05 15.81 -4.64
C ALA A 61 12.03 14.38 -5.24
N GLU A 62 12.64 13.42 -4.56
CA GLU A 62 12.66 12.01 -4.98
C GLU A 62 11.25 11.41 -4.99
N ARG A 63 10.45 11.70 -3.97
CA ARG A 63 9.06 11.21 -3.90
C ARG A 63 8.19 11.78 -5.03
N LYS A 64 8.39 13.06 -5.39
CA LYS A 64 7.73 13.68 -6.54
C LYS A 64 8.13 13.01 -7.85
N ALA A 65 9.43 12.85 -8.10
CA ALA A 65 9.93 12.22 -9.31
C ALA A 65 9.44 10.78 -9.49
N LEU A 66 9.37 10.01 -8.38
CA LEU A 66 8.83 8.65 -8.39
C LEU A 66 7.34 8.65 -8.75
N LEU A 67 6.55 9.50 -8.10
CA LEU A 67 5.10 9.59 -8.33
C LEU A 67 4.78 10.01 -9.77
N GLU A 68 5.47 11.00 -10.30
CA GLU A 68 5.34 11.45 -11.71
C GLU A 68 5.61 10.31 -12.68
N ALA A 69 6.68 9.52 -12.45
CA ALA A 69 7.02 8.39 -13.29
C ALA A 69 5.92 7.31 -13.28
N VAL A 70 5.37 7.01 -12.09
CA VAL A 70 4.29 6.03 -11.92
C VAL A 70 3.00 6.51 -12.60
N ILE A 71 2.59 7.75 -12.36
CA ILE A 71 1.36 8.32 -12.97
C ILE A 71 1.46 8.37 -14.48
N ALA A 72 2.59 8.85 -15.02
CA ALA A 72 2.82 8.90 -16.45
C ALA A 72 2.76 7.53 -17.12
N GLN A 73 3.33 6.49 -16.47
CA GLN A 73 3.30 5.13 -16.99
C GLN A 73 1.92 4.49 -16.81
N ALA A 74 1.24 4.72 -15.71
CA ALA A 74 -0.10 4.21 -15.48
C ALA A 74 -1.10 4.73 -16.51
N ALA A 75 -0.97 6.00 -16.91
CA ALA A 75 -1.79 6.64 -17.96
C ALA A 75 -3.31 6.42 -17.76
N GLY A 76 -3.78 6.44 -16.52
CA GLY A 76 -5.18 6.26 -16.16
C GLY A 76 -5.70 4.82 -16.25
N ARG A 77 -4.84 3.82 -16.48
CA ARG A 77 -5.25 2.40 -16.56
C ARG A 77 -5.57 1.77 -15.21
N VAL A 78 -5.00 2.30 -14.14
CA VAL A 78 -5.19 1.84 -12.76
C VAL A 78 -5.28 3.04 -11.82
N THR A 79 -5.95 2.86 -10.68
CA THR A 79 -6.10 3.91 -9.66
C THR A 79 -4.79 4.17 -8.93
N ILE A 80 -4.39 5.43 -8.78
CA ILE A 80 -3.17 5.82 -8.08
C ILE A 80 -3.50 6.51 -6.75
N ILE A 81 -3.08 5.89 -5.65
CA ILE A 81 -3.14 6.46 -4.30
C ILE A 81 -1.73 6.90 -3.89
N ALA A 82 -1.51 8.20 -3.73
CA ALA A 82 -0.22 8.75 -3.36
C ALA A 82 -0.13 8.97 -1.84
N HIS A 83 0.78 8.29 -1.16
CA HIS A 83 1.09 8.60 0.24
C HIS A 83 1.93 9.87 0.32
N VAL A 84 1.46 10.87 1.07
CA VAL A 84 2.06 12.21 1.10
C VAL A 84 2.59 12.64 2.48
N ALA A 85 2.48 11.76 3.50
CA ALA A 85 2.91 12.11 4.84
C ALA A 85 4.42 12.30 4.97
N CYS A 86 4.78 13.35 5.69
CA CYS A 86 6.08 13.65 6.26
C CYS A 86 5.89 13.97 7.76
N ASN A 87 6.99 14.00 8.54
CA ASN A 87 6.89 14.40 9.96
C ASN A 87 6.59 15.89 10.16
N ASN A 88 6.71 16.70 9.12
CA ASN A 88 6.32 18.10 9.16
C ASN A 88 5.16 18.38 8.20
N THR A 89 4.28 19.28 8.59
CA THR A 89 3.06 19.63 7.84
C THR A 89 3.38 20.26 6.49
N ARG A 90 4.39 21.14 6.42
CA ARG A 90 4.74 21.87 5.20
C ARG A 90 5.11 20.93 4.05
N ASP A 91 6.00 19.98 4.28
CA ASP A 91 6.43 19.03 3.24
C ASP A 91 5.29 18.08 2.84
N SER A 92 4.43 17.72 3.80
CA SER A 92 3.22 16.91 3.52
C SER A 92 2.22 17.66 2.64
N MET A 93 1.99 18.94 2.90
CA MET A 93 1.15 19.82 2.06
C MET A 93 1.76 19.99 0.67
N GLU A 94 3.08 20.14 0.57
CA GLU A 94 3.80 20.26 -0.70
C GLU A 94 3.63 18.99 -1.55
N LEU A 95 3.76 17.81 -0.93
CA LEU A 95 3.52 16.52 -1.61
C LEU A 95 2.05 16.34 -1.99
N ALA A 96 1.11 16.78 -1.16
CA ALA A 96 -0.32 16.70 -1.46
C ALA A 96 -0.69 17.56 -2.66
N ALA A 97 -0.27 18.83 -2.69
CA ALA A 97 -0.50 19.72 -3.80
C ALA A 97 0.15 19.20 -5.11
N HIS A 98 1.34 18.64 -4.99
CA HIS A 98 2.02 18.02 -6.12
C HIS A 98 1.25 16.78 -6.62
N ALA A 99 0.80 15.90 -5.72
CA ALA A 99 0.04 14.70 -6.10
C ALA A 99 -1.26 15.06 -6.84
N GLU A 100 -1.99 16.09 -6.37
CA GLU A 100 -3.16 16.62 -7.07
C GLU A 100 -2.79 17.15 -8.47
N SER A 101 -1.75 17.96 -8.58
CA SER A 101 -1.33 18.52 -9.86
C SER A 101 -0.80 17.48 -10.84
N ALA A 102 -0.19 16.42 -10.36
CA ALA A 102 0.28 15.29 -11.15
C ALA A 102 -0.86 14.36 -11.61
N GLY A 103 -2.04 14.46 -11.01
CA GLY A 103 -3.22 13.67 -11.38
C GLY A 103 -3.37 12.35 -10.61
N ALA A 104 -2.90 12.28 -9.37
CA ALA A 104 -3.23 11.17 -8.49
C ALA A 104 -4.74 11.12 -8.20
N ASP A 105 -5.32 9.93 -8.14
CA ASP A 105 -6.75 9.74 -7.84
C ASP A 105 -7.07 10.01 -6.38
N CYS A 106 -6.11 9.75 -5.50
CA CYS A 106 -6.27 9.86 -4.07
C CYS A 106 -4.92 10.17 -3.42
N ILE A 107 -4.95 10.89 -2.30
CA ILE A 107 -3.81 10.99 -1.40
C ILE A 107 -4.05 10.19 -0.12
N ALA A 108 -2.98 9.80 0.56
CA ALA A 108 -3.06 9.13 1.85
C ALA A 108 -1.97 9.63 2.80
N ALA A 109 -2.25 9.62 4.11
CA ALA A 109 -1.27 10.04 5.11
C ALA A 109 -1.39 9.26 6.42
N ILE A 110 -0.24 8.75 6.94
CA ILE A 110 -0.10 8.38 8.34
C ILE A 110 -0.07 9.63 9.21
N PRO A 111 -0.36 9.54 10.52
CA PRO A 111 -0.04 10.64 11.43
C PRO A 111 1.49 10.85 11.51
N PRO A 112 1.96 12.03 11.97
CA PRO A 112 3.38 12.22 12.24
C PRO A 112 3.89 11.17 13.24
N ILE A 113 5.07 10.60 12.97
CA ILE A 113 5.74 9.61 13.80
C ILE A 113 6.72 10.26 14.78
N TYR A 114 7.18 9.51 15.78
CA TYR A 114 8.13 9.87 16.82
C TYR A 114 7.48 10.52 18.04
N PHE A 115 6.73 11.61 17.90
CA PHE A 115 5.99 12.21 19.02
C PHE A 115 4.56 11.71 19.03
N HIS A 116 4.06 11.29 20.21
CA HIS A 116 2.66 10.95 20.42
C HIS A 116 1.85 12.25 20.52
N LEU A 117 1.28 12.64 19.38
CA LEU A 117 0.46 13.85 19.28
C LEU A 117 -0.97 13.59 19.77
N PRO A 118 -1.64 14.58 20.37
CA PRO A 118 -3.07 14.47 20.70
C PRO A 118 -3.91 14.50 19.41
N ASP A 119 -5.10 13.88 19.45
CA ASP A 119 -6.03 13.77 18.32
C ASP A 119 -6.27 15.08 17.60
N ARG A 120 -6.42 16.20 18.36
CA ARG A 120 -6.62 17.53 17.78
C ARG A 120 -5.46 17.99 16.89
N ALA A 121 -4.23 17.64 17.24
CA ALA A 121 -3.05 18.00 16.43
C ALA A 121 -2.95 17.11 15.18
N ILE A 122 -3.31 15.83 15.30
CA ILE A 122 -3.38 14.90 14.17
C ILE A 122 -4.50 15.33 13.20
N ALA A 123 -5.67 15.67 13.72
CA ALA A 123 -6.78 16.18 12.91
C ALA A 123 -6.39 17.47 12.16
N GLN A 124 -5.70 18.39 12.82
CA GLN A 124 -5.21 19.61 12.16
C GLN A 124 -4.21 19.29 11.05
N TYR A 125 -3.23 18.42 11.33
CA TYR A 125 -2.25 17.97 10.34
C TYR A 125 -2.91 17.37 9.09
N TRP A 126 -3.88 16.47 9.25
CA TRP A 126 -4.59 15.89 8.11
C TRP A 126 -5.51 16.88 7.40
N THR A 127 -6.10 17.83 8.14
CA THR A 127 -6.90 18.91 7.55
C THR A 127 -6.03 19.85 6.69
N ASP A 128 -4.84 20.19 7.16
CA ASP A 128 -3.88 21.01 6.41
C ASP A 128 -3.45 20.29 5.10
N ILE A 129 -3.16 18.99 5.16
CA ILE A 129 -2.86 18.16 3.98
C ILE A 129 -4.05 18.17 3.00
N ALA A 130 -5.26 17.92 3.50
CA ALA A 130 -6.47 17.92 2.68
C ALA A 130 -6.73 19.28 2.01
N SER A 131 -6.42 20.37 2.71
CA SER A 131 -6.56 21.73 2.16
C SER A 131 -5.60 22.02 1.02
N ALA A 132 -4.45 21.36 0.97
CA ALA A 132 -3.47 21.51 -0.11
C ALA A 132 -3.82 20.70 -1.38
N ALA A 133 -4.78 19.77 -1.28
CA ALA A 133 -5.29 18.98 -2.40
C ALA A 133 -6.84 18.93 -2.37
N PRO A 134 -7.51 20.09 -2.56
CA PRO A 134 -8.95 20.22 -2.30
C PRO A 134 -9.86 19.47 -3.28
N ASN A 135 -9.33 19.00 -4.40
CA ASN A 135 -10.08 18.26 -5.43
C ASN A 135 -9.72 16.78 -5.49
N THR A 136 -8.83 16.31 -4.60
CA THR A 136 -8.34 14.93 -4.56
C THR A 136 -8.90 14.22 -3.34
N ASP A 137 -9.35 12.97 -3.51
CA ASP A 137 -9.82 12.14 -2.42
C ASP A 137 -8.69 11.88 -1.40
N PHE A 138 -9.02 11.73 -0.13
CA PHE A 138 -8.05 11.48 0.93
C PHE A 138 -8.43 10.26 1.77
N ILE A 139 -7.47 9.36 1.97
CA ILE A 139 -7.56 8.17 2.80
C ILE A 139 -6.61 8.29 4.00
N ILE A 140 -7.14 8.19 5.21
CA ILE A 140 -6.32 8.11 6.43
C ILE A 140 -5.59 6.76 6.43
N TYR A 141 -4.29 6.78 6.72
CA TYR A 141 -3.54 5.55 6.88
C TYR A 141 -3.35 5.25 8.38
N ASN A 142 -4.12 4.29 8.89
CA ASN A 142 -4.03 3.79 10.26
C ASN A 142 -3.06 2.61 10.34
N ILE A 143 -1.88 2.84 10.93
CA ILE A 143 -0.84 1.83 11.17
C ILE A 143 -0.20 2.03 12.55
N PRO A 144 -0.89 1.67 13.64
CA PRO A 144 -0.45 1.99 14.99
C PRO A 144 0.95 1.47 15.34
N GLN A 145 1.32 0.31 14.79
CA GLN A 145 2.61 -0.33 15.06
C GLN A 145 3.81 0.52 14.61
N LEU A 146 3.65 1.31 13.53
CA LEU A 146 4.70 2.19 13.02
C LEU A 146 4.48 3.65 13.40
N ALA A 147 3.23 4.08 13.47
CA ALA A 147 2.90 5.47 13.78
C ALA A 147 2.89 5.79 15.28
N GLY A 148 2.81 4.77 16.14
CA GLY A 148 2.69 4.94 17.59
C GLY A 148 1.36 5.54 18.05
N THR A 149 0.43 5.76 17.13
CA THR A 149 -0.91 6.32 17.40
C THR A 149 -1.95 5.52 16.62
N ALA A 150 -3.01 5.11 17.32
CA ALA A 150 -4.15 4.41 16.72
C ALA A 150 -5.28 5.40 16.40
N LEU A 151 -5.93 5.19 15.26
CA LEU A 151 -7.18 5.86 14.94
C LEU A 151 -8.27 5.42 15.93
N ASN A 152 -9.14 6.35 16.29
CA ASN A 152 -10.35 6.09 17.08
C ASN A 152 -11.57 6.72 16.39
N SER A 153 -12.78 6.30 16.81
CA SER A 153 -14.02 6.77 16.18
C SER A 153 -14.24 8.28 16.30
N ALA A 154 -13.79 8.93 17.37
CA ALA A 154 -13.95 10.38 17.54
C ALA A 154 -13.07 11.14 16.53
N LEU A 155 -11.82 10.72 16.38
CA LEU A 155 -10.90 11.29 15.40
C LEU A 155 -11.37 11.01 13.97
N LEU A 156 -11.84 9.79 13.68
CA LEU A 156 -12.37 9.46 12.35
C LEU A 156 -13.59 10.32 12.00
N ARG A 157 -14.58 10.46 12.89
CA ARG A 157 -15.75 11.33 12.66
C ARG A 157 -15.34 12.78 12.40
N THR A 158 -14.35 13.29 13.16
CA THR A 158 -13.80 14.63 12.92
C THR A 158 -13.25 14.76 11.51
N MET A 159 -12.55 13.75 11.04
CA MET A 159 -11.94 13.78 9.70
C MET A 159 -12.95 13.55 8.59
N LEU A 160 -13.96 12.70 8.77
CA LEU A 160 -15.02 12.50 7.78
C LEU A 160 -15.88 13.77 7.55
N ALA A 161 -15.82 14.76 8.45
CA ALA A 161 -16.41 16.07 8.20
C ALA A 161 -15.61 16.90 7.17
N VAL A 162 -14.36 16.54 6.87
CA VAL A 162 -13.56 17.14 5.80
C VAL A 162 -14.00 16.54 4.45
N PRO A 163 -14.48 17.35 3.50
CA PRO A 163 -15.15 16.81 2.30
C PRO A 163 -14.32 15.86 1.45
N THR A 164 -12.99 15.96 1.46
CA THR A 164 -12.11 15.10 0.67
C THR A 164 -11.79 13.78 1.36
N VAL A 165 -11.99 13.67 2.67
CA VAL A 165 -11.73 12.41 3.40
C VAL A 165 -12.82 11.40 3.10
N ILE A 166 -12.45 10.26 2.51
CA ILE A 166 -13.38 9.23 2.05
C ILE A 166 -13.24 7.91 2.82
N GLY A 167 -12.11 7.68 3.49
CA GLY A 167 -11.90 6.37 4.09
C GLY A 167 -10.58 6.18 4.82
N VAL A 168 -10.32 4.90 5.09
CA VAL A 168 -9.18 4.45 5.89
C VAL A 168 -8.47 3.29 5.19
N LYS A 169 -7.15 3.36 5.07
CA LYS A 169 -6.30 2.16 4.93
C LYS A 169 -6.02 1.66 6.34
N ASN A 170 -6.58 0.50 6.71
CA ASN A 170 -6.48 -0.03 8.06
C ASN A 170 -5.42 -1.12 8.17
N SER A 171 -4.28 -0.79 8.75
CA SER A 171 -3.19 -1.74 9.07
C SER A 171 -3.09 -2.01 10.58
N SER A 172 -4.15 -1.75 11.37
CA SER A 172 -4.28 -2.30 12.71
C SER A 172 -4.58 -3.80 12.63
N MET A 173 -4.18 -4.56 13.66
CA MET A 173 -4.39 -6.01 13.67
C MET A 173 -5.84 -6.44 14.02
N PRO A 174 -6.60 -5.70 14.85
CA PRO A 174 -7.99 -6.06 15.16
C PRO A 174 -8.91 -5.93 13.92
N ILE A 175 -9.49 -7.03 13.48
CA ILE A 175 -10.39 -7.07 12.32
C ILE A 175 -11.65 -6.23 12.52
N GLN A 176 -12.20 -6.17 13.73
CA GLN A 176 -13.36 -5.37 14.06
C GLN A 176 -13.17 -3.87 13.78
N ASP A 177 -11.93 -3.37 13.69
CA ASP A 177 -11.68 -1.99 13.32
C ASP A 177 -12.20 -1.68 11.90
N ILE A 178 -12.15 -2.66 10.99
CA ILE A 178 -12.70 -2.51 9.64
C ILE A 178 -14.21 -2.29 9.69
N GLU A 179 -14.94 -3.07 10.49
CA GLU A 179 -16.38 -2.91 10.68
C GLU A 179 -16.70 -1.55 11.31
N MET A 180 -15.94 -1.16 12.35
CA MET A 180 -16.13 0.11 13.03
C MET A 180 -15.94 1.31 12.10
N TRP A 181 -14.88 1.32 11.28
CA TRP A 181 -14.64 2.41 10.34
C TRP A 181 -15.67 2.46 9.23
N ARG A 182 -16.11 1.31 8.73
CA ARG A 182 -17.19 1.21 7.75
C ARG A 182 -18.51 1.75 8.32
N ASP A 183 -18.85 1.40 9.55
CA ASP A 183 -20.09 1.84 10.21
C ASP A 183 -20.12 3.36 10.46
N GLU A 184 -18.94 4.01 10.55
CA GLU A 184 -18.81 5.48 10.56
C GLU A 184 -18.98 6.10 9.15
N GLY A 185 -19.13 5.31 8.10
CA GLY A 185 -19.33 5.77 6.72
C GLY A 185 -18.06 5.86 5.87
N ALA A 186 -16.92 5.36 6.36
CA ALA A 186 -15.67 5.32 5.61
C ALA A 186 -15.63 4.13 4.65
N ILE A 187 -15.02 4.28 3.46
CA ILE A 187 -14.50 3.11 2.75
C ILE A 187 -13.25 2.61 3.47
N VAL A 188 -13.07 1.29 3.54
CA VAL A 188 -11.95 0.74 4.29
C VAL A 188 -11.17 -0.23 3.42
N PHE A 189 -9.84 -0.03 3.34
CA PHE A 189 -8.92 -1.01 2.77
C PHE A 189 -8.31 -1.86 3.88
N ASN A 190 -8.26 -3.17 3.67
CA ASN A 190 -7.49 -4.07 4.52
C ASN A 190 -5.99 -3.83 4.32
N GLY A 191 -5.24 -3.68 5.40
CA GLY A 191 -3.80 -3.43 5.36
C GLY A 191 -2.93 -4.65 5.61
N PRO A 192 -3.17 -5.48 6.66
CA PRO A 192 -2.40 -6.69 6.89
C PRO A 192 -2.68 -7.75 5.81
N ASP A 193 -1.64 -8.16 5.09
CA ASP A 193 -1.75 -9.08 3.95
C ASP A 193 -2.27 -10.46 4.37
N GLU A 194 -1.90 -10.89 5.57
CA GLU A 194 -2.31 -12.15 6.20
C GLU A 194 -3.80 -12.20 6.56
N GLN A 195 -4.50 -11.07 6.46
CA GLN A 195 -5.89 -10.93 6.89
C GLN A 195 -6.82 -10.45 5.76
N LEU A 196 -6.40 -10.49 4.47
CA LEU A 196 -7.22 -9.97 3.39
C LEU A 196 -8.60 -10.61 3.35
N LEU A 197 -8.69 -11.93 3.43
CA LEU A 197 -9.97 -12.66 3.49
C LEU A 197 -10.87 -12.13 4.60
N SER A 198 -10.34 -12.04 5.82
CA SER A 198 -11.09 -11.59 6.99
C SER A 198 -11.51 -10.13 6.85
N GLY A 199 -10.61 -9.27 6.31
CA GLY A 199 -10.92 -7.88 6.05
C GLY A 199 -12.04 -7.68 5.03
N LEU A 200 -12.02 -8.45 3.94
CA LEU A 200 -13.08 -8.43 2.92
C LEU A 200 -14.41 -8.93 3.49
N ALA A 201 -14.39 -9.98 4.33
CA ALA A 201 -15.58 -10.49 5.01
C ALA A 201 -16.15 -9.47 6.00
N ALA A 202 -15.30 -8.67 6.65
CA ALA A 202 -15.70 -7.54 7.52
C ALA A 202 -16.17 -6.31 6.72
N GLY A 203 -16.09 -6.33 5.39
CA GLY A 203 -16.62 -5.28 4.52
C GLY A 203 -15.58 -4.30 3.98
N ALA A 204 -14.29 -4.64 4.01
CA ALA A 204 -13.29 -3.87 3.27
C ALA A 204 -13.61 -3.86 1.76
N VAL A 205 -13.38 -2.72 1.11
CA VAL A 205 -13.59 -2.57 -0.34
C VAL A 205 -12.51 -3.24 -1.17
N GLY A 206 -11.39 -3.55 -0.55
CA GLY A 206 -10.22 -4.16 -1.16
C GLY A 206 -9.06 -4.22 -0.18
N GLY A 207 -7.85 -4.42 -0.67
CA GLY A 207 -6.64 -4.44 0.13
C GLY A 207 -5.53 -3.58 -0.43
N ILE A 208 -4.70 -3.03 0.46
CA ILE A 208 -3.45 -2.34 0.13
C ILE A 208 -2.32 -3.01 0.90
N GLY A 209 -1.51 -3.82 0.25
CA GLY A 209 -0.53 -4.67 0.92
C GLY A 209 0.84 -4.74 0.26
N GLY A 210 1.87 -5.03 1.06
CA GLY A 210 3.26 -5.10 0.63
C GLY A 210 3.53 -6.32 -0.25
N THR A 211 3.09 -7.50 0.17
CA THR A 211 3.33 -8.75 -0.57
C THR A 211 2.46 -8.88 -1.81
N TYR A 212 1.48 -8.01 -2.02
CA TYR A 212 0.62 -8.02 -3.20
C TYR A 212 1.41 -7.85 -4.51
N ALA A 213 2.54 -7.13 -4.47
CA ALA A 213 3.40 -7.00 -5.63
C ALA A 213 4.06 -8.33 -6.04
N ALA A 214 4.40 -9.18 -5.05
CA ALA A 214 5.09 -10.44 -5.29
C ALA A 214 4.15 -11.58 -5.73
N MET A 215 2.88 -11.55 -5.33
CA MET A 215 1.90 -12.61 -5.62
C MET A 215 0.48 -12.05 -5.87
N PRO A 216 0.34 -11.07 -6.79
CA PRO A 216 -0.93 -10.39 -7.03
C PRO A 216 -2.04 -11.35 -7.46
N GLU A 217 -1.71 -12.39 -8.22
CA GLU A 217 -2.65 -13.39 -8.72
C GLU A 217 -3.41 -14.08 -7.58
N LEU A 218 -2.74 -14.37 -6.47
CA LEU A 218 -3.36 -15.03 -5.31
C LEU A 218 -4.35 -14.08 -4.61
N TYR A 219 -3.97 -12.83 -4.41
CA TYR A 219 -4.84 -11.83 -3.76
C TYR A 219 -6.04 -11.44 -4.62
N GLU A 220 -5.85 -11.30 -5.93
CA GLU A 220 -6.97 -11.11 -6.88
C GLU A 220 -7.93 -12.30 -6.84
N ARG A 221 -7.41 -13.51 -6.71
CA ARG A 221 -8.26 -14.70 -6.58
C ARG A 221 -9.03 -14.70 -5.28
N ILE A 222 -8.41 -14.35 -4.15
CA ILE A 222 -9.09 -14.17 -2.85
C ILE A 222 -10.21 -13.14 -2.99
N PHE A 223 -9.91 -11.97 -3.55
CA PHE A 223 -10.88 -10.90 -3.74
C PHE A 223 -12.09 -11.36 -4.56
N THR A 224 -11.84 -11.99 -5.71
CA THR A 224 -12.89 -12.49 -6.60
C THR A 224 -13.76 -13.56 -5.93
N LEU A 225 -13.15 -14.50 -5.21
CA LEU A 225 -13.86 -15.57 -4.51
C LEU A 225 -14.75 -15.01 -3.40
N VAL A 226 -14.24 -14.11 -2.58
CA VAL A 226 -15.01 -13.50 -1.48
C VAL A 226 -16.21 -12.72 -2.04
N ARG A 227 -16.01 -11.94 -3.10
CA ARG A 227 -17.09 -11.21 -3.78
C ARG A 227 -18.15 -12.14 -4.36
N GLY A 228 -17.77 -13.33 -4.76
CA GLY A 228 -18.67 -14.40 -5.23
C GLY A 228 -19.25 -15.31 -4.13
N GLY A 229 -18.94 -15.05 -2.85
CA GLY A 229 -19.40 -15.87 -1.71
C GLY A 229 -18.57 -17.14 -1.44
N GLY A 230 -17.44 -17.32 -2.13
CA GLY A 230 -16.54 -18.47 -2.02
C GLY A 230 -15.54 -18.37 -0.86
N ILE A 231 -16.01 -18.31 0.38
CA ILE A 231 -15.16 -18.11 1.56
C ILE A 231 -14.17 -19.27 1.79
N LEU A 232 -14.62 -20.52 1.68
CA LEU A 232 -13.76 -21.67 1.96
C LEU A 232 -12.61 -21.81 0.94
N PRO A 233 -12.83 -21.72 -0.38
CA PRO A 233 -11.72 -21.68 -1.32
C PRO A 233 -10.79 -20.48 -1.12
N ALA A 234 -11.31 -19.31 -0.77
CA ALA A 234 -10.50 -18.12 -0.49
C ALA A 234 -9.62 -18.33 0.75
N ARG A 235 -10.09 -19.08 1.76
CA ARG A 235 -9.30 -19.42 2.96
C ARG A 235 -8.08 -20.25 2.61
N ASP A 236 -8.23 -21.26 1.77
CA ASP A 236 -7.12 -22.14 1.39
C ASP A 236 -5.99 -21.34 0.68
N ILE A 237 -6.36 -20.31 -0.12
CA ILE A 237 -5.40 -19.40 -0.73
C ILE A 237 -4.78 -18.46 0.32
N GLN A 238 -5.59 -17.93 1.24
CA GLN A 238 -5.07 -17.06 2.32
C GLN A 238 -4.07 -17.81 3.21
N ASP A 239 -4.34 -19.08 3.52
CA ASP A 239 -3.43 -19.92 4.29
C ASP A 239 -2.09 -20.11 3.55
N ALA A 240 -2.12 -20.36 2.24
CA ALA A 240 -0.90 -20.42 1.42
C ALA A 240 -0.14 -19.08 1.45
N CYS A 241 -0.82 -17.95 1.28
CA CYS A 241 -0.20 -16.62 1.39
C CYS A 241 0.46 -16.43 2.77
N CYS A 242 -0.20 -16.79 3.86
CA CYS A 242 0.36 -16.68 5.21
C CYS A 242 1.63 -17.51 5.37
N HIS A 243 1.64 -18.76 4.91
CA HIS A 243 2.83 -19.62 4.98
C HIS A 243 4.00 -19.02 4.21
N ILE A 244 3.74 -18.47 3.02
CA ILE A 244 4.76 -17.80 2.19
C ILE A 244 5.28 -16.56 2.92
N ILE A 245 4.40 -15.71 3.48
CA ILE A 245 4.78 -14.50 4.22
C ILE A 245 5.66 -14.86 5.43
N TYR A 246 5.28 -15.86 6.23
CA TYR A 246 6.08 -16.27 7.39
C TYR A 246 7.44 -16.82 6.96
N LYS A 247 7.52 -17.51 5.81
CA LYS A 247 8.80 -17.93 5.24
C LYS A 247 9.64 -16.70 4.82
N MET A 248 9.06 -15.70 4.14
CA MET A 248 9.75 -14.43 3.83
C MET A 248 10.32 -13.77 5.08
N CYS A 249 9.54 -13.74 6.17
CA CYS A 249 9.92 -13.16 7.45
C CYS A 249 11.01 -13.95 8.19
N SER A 250 11.35 -15.17 7.78
CA SER A 250 12.43 -15.96 8.39
C SER A 250 13.83 -15.53 7.94
N GLY A 251 13.94 -14.68 6.92
CA GLY A 251 15.21 -14.08 6.48
C GLY A 251 15.80 -13.13 7.53
N GLN A 252 17.08 -12.86 7.41
CA GLN A 252 17.82 -11.97 8.32
C GLN A 252 17.89 -10.54 7.80
N GLY A 253 17.75 -10.33 6.49
CA GLY A 253 17.65 -9.03 5.86
C GLY A 253 16.28 -8.40 6.04
N ASN A 254 16.12 -7.17 5.59
CA ASN A 254 14.83 -6.49 5.62
C ASN A 254 13.83 -7.17 4.67
N MET A 255 12.58 -7.27 5.07
CA MET A 255 11.53 -7.92 4.28
C MET A 255 11.34 -7.26 2.88
N TYR A 256 11.58 -5.95 2.75
CA TYR A 256 11.50 -5.29 1.43
C TYR A 256 12.61 -5.76 0.50
N ALA A 257 13.82 -6.00 1.02
CA ALA A 257 14.91 -6.60 0.24
C ALA A 257 14.54 -8.03 -0.20
N MET A 258 13.96 -8.83 0.70
CA MET A 258 13.46 -10.17 0.39
C MET A 258 12.42 -10.15 -0.73
N ILE A 259 11.43 -9.26 -0.65
CA ILE A 259 10.36 -9.16 -1.65
C ILE A 259 10.91 -8.66 -3.00
N LYS A 260 11.83 -7.71 -3.02
CA LYS A 260 12.48 -7.25 -4.25
C LYS A 260 13.24 -8.38 -4.95
N GLU A 261 13.90 -9.25 -4.20
CA GLU A 261 14.57 -10.43 -4.77
C GLU A 261 13.56 -11.46 -5.30
N ILE A 262 12.48 -11.73 -4.57
CA ILE A 262 11.39 -12.59 -5.04
C ILE A 262 10.79 -12.06 -6.34
N LEU A 263 10.54 -10.75 -6.43
CA LEU A 263 10.06 -10.10 -7.65
C LEU A 263 11.01 -10.35 -8.82
N ARG A 264 12.33 -10.14 -8.62
CA ARG A 264 13.36 -10.39 -9.63
C ARG A 264 13.35 -11.84 -10.10
N LEU A 265 13.29 -12.80 -9.17
CA LEU A 265 13.25 -14.24 -9.47
C LEU A 265 11.98 -14.63 -10.24
N ARG A 266 10.86 -13.93 -10.04
CA ARG A 266 9.60 -14.13 -10.75
C ARG A 266 9.48 -13.31 -12.04
N GLY A 267 10.58 -12.73 -12.53
CA GLY A 267 10.64 -12.05 -13.83
C GLY A 267 10.15 -10.59 -13.81
N ALA A 268 9.99 -9.98 -12.63
CA ALA A 268 9.78 -8.54 -12.55
C ALA A 268 11.05 -7.79 -13.00
N PRO A 269 10.91 -6.55 -13.48
CA PRO A 269 12.07 -5.70 -13.74
C PRO A 269 12.89 -5.50 -12.46
N ASP A 270 14.20 -5.36 -12.62
CA ASP A 270 15.08 -5.02 -11.50
C ASP A 270 14.75 -3.61 -10.99
N ILE A 271 14.34 -3.52 -9.73
CA ILE A 271 13.99 -2.27 -9.05
C ILE A 271 15.03 -1.86 -8.00
N GLY A 272 16.20 -2.49 -8.01
CA GLY A 272 17.30 -2.21 -7.10
C GLY A 272 17.11 -2.78 -5.70
N GLY A 273 18.04 -2.46 -4.82
CA GLY A 273 18.03 -2.88 -3.42
C GLY A 273 17.14 -1.99 -2.53
N VAL A 274 17.42 -2.01 -1.23
CA VAL A 274 16.81 -1.13 -0.22
C VAL A 274 17.82 -0.06 0.20
N ARG A 275 17.33 1.11 0.63
CA ARG A 275 18.16 2.21 1.09
C ARG A 275 18.48 2.07 2.58
N ALA A 276 19.74 2.33 2.97
CA ALA A 276 20.11 2.37 4.38
C ALA A 276 19.22 3.36 5.18
N PRO A 277 18.87 3.05 6.43
CA PRO A 277 19.38 1.98 7.29
C PRO A 277 18.68 0.62 7.13
N LEU A 278 17.82 0.43 6.11
CA LEU A 278 17.26 -0.90 5.86
C LEU A 278 18.36 -1.88 5.49
N TYR A 279 18.28 -3.07 6.05
CA TYR A 279 19.31 -4.09 5.90
C TYR A 279 19.12 -4.85 4.57
N PRO A 280 20.13 -4.94 3.70
CA PRO A 280 20.06 -5.75 2.50
C PRO A 280 19.96 -7.25 2.85
N LEU A 281 19.74 -8.09 1.85
CA LEU A 281 19.77 -9.55 2.02
C LEU A 281 21.10 -9.99 2.67
N GLN A 282 21.00 -10.97 3.56
CA GLN A 282 22.12 -11.57 4.26
C GLN A 282 22.44 -12.96 3.69
N PRO A 283 23.62 -13.53 3.97
CA PRO A 283 23.94 -14.87 3.50
C PRO A 283 22.87 -15.89 3.88
N GLY A 284 22.33 -16.61 2.89
CA GLY A 284 21.26 -17.57 3.05
C GLY A 284 19.86 -17.04 2.71
N ASP A 285 19.64 -15.72 2.70
CA ASP A 285 18.33 -15.14 2.37
C ASP A 285 17.94 -15.38 0.91
N GLU A 286 18.91 -15.45 0.00
CA GLU A 286 18.67 -15.76 -1.41
C GLU A 286 18.03 -17.15 -1.61
N ALA A 287 18.42 -18.13 -0.79
CA ALA A 287 17.80 -19.45 -0.81
C ALA A 287 16.35 -19.40 -0.29
N ILE A 288 16.09 -18.57 0.72
CA ILE A 288 14.72 -18.33 1.22
C ILE A 288 13.88 -17.66 0.14
N ALA A 289 14.42 -16.61 -0.51
CA ALA A 289 13.73 -15.92 -1.60
C ALA A 289 13.39 -16.86 -2.76
N ALA A 290 14.33 -17.71 -3.17
CA ALA A 290 14.12 -18.72 -4.22
C ALA A 290 13.05 -19.74 -3.83
N SER A 291 13.05 -20.20 -2.58
CA SER A 291 12.01 -21.10 -2.06
C SER A 291 10.64 -20.41 -2.03
N CYS A 292 10.56 -19.13 -1.60
CA CYS A 292 9.31 -18.37 -1.61
C CYS A 292 8.80 -18.17 -3.05
N ALA A 293 9.66 -17.85 -4.01
CA ALA A 293 9.27 -17.71 -5.42
C ALA A 293 8.67 -19.02 -5.97
N ALA A 294 9.29 -20.17 -5.67
CA ALA A 294 8.79 -21.48 -6.06
C ALA A 294 7.42 -21.80 -5.40
N ASP A 295 7.25 -21.48 -4.11
CA ASP A 295 5.98 -21.67 -3.41
C ASP A 295 4.86 -20.81 -3.99
N ILE A 296 5.18 -19.56 -4.37
CA ILE A 296 4.22 -18.65 -5.02
C ILE A 296 3.78 -19.24 -6.36
N ASP A 297 4.72 -19.68 -7.19
CA ASP A 297 4.40 -20.26 -8.49
C ASP A 297 3.56 -21.55 -8.36
N ALA A 298 3.88 -22.40 -7.38
CA ALA A 298 3.10 -23.59 -7.06
C ALA A 298 1.67 -23.25 -6.60
N ALA A 299 1.52 -22.24 -5.74
CA ALA A 299 0.21 -21.78 -5.26
C ALA A 299 -0.63 -21.19 -6.40
N ILE A 300 -0.02 -20.39 -7.29
CA ILE A 300 -0.69 -19.86 -8.49
C ILE A 300 -1.18 -21.00 -9.39
N ALA A 301 -0.32 -22.00 -9.66
CA ALA A 301 -0.70 -23.15 -10.46
C ALA A 301 -1.86 -23.96 -9.83
N GLN A 302 -1.91 -24.02 -8.50
CA GLN A 302 -2.95 -24.74 -7.77
C GLN A 302 -4.29 -23.99 -7.73
N PHE A 303 -4.29 -22.66 -7.56
CA PHE A 303 -5.49 -21.91 -7.19
C PHE A 303 -5.99 -20.94 -8.26
N CYS A 304 -5.14 -20.58 -9.23
CA CYS A 304 -5.47 -19.52 -10.21
C CYS A 304 -5.62 -20.06 -11.66
N CYS A 305 -5.38 -21.36 -11.89
CA CYS A 305 -5.54 -22.01 -13.21
C CYS A 305 -6.92 -22.63 -13.39
#